data_034e79d3eddd0817fddf6c4a986847b4
#
_entry.id   034e79d3eddd0817fddf6c4a986847b4
#
_cell.length_a   1.000
_cell.length_b   1.000
_cell.length_c   1.000
_cell.angle_alpha   90.00
_cell.angle_beta   90.00
_cell.angle_gamma   90.00
#
_symmetry.space_group_name_H-M   'P 1'
#
loop_
_entity.id
_entity.type
_entity.pdbx_description
1 polymer ?
#
loop_
_entity_poly.entity_id
_entity_poly.type
_entity_poly.pdbx_seq_one_letter_code
_entity_poly.pdbx_strand_id
1 'polypeptide(L)'
;IHFLRDMFKQEDIDESVALVYMTGILPVKKYKTQSSLNQFREFSMLRPLLLEKYVGFLPAEVDALCEKFEMDRTEAAQWYDGYMLPHEHHVYNPCSVAQAMTYRSYGSYWTKTDTFESLLDYINNDLDGVYQDVMSMIGGERIGIDTNAYDNSFTLPKNKNHCFTLLAHIGYLAYDEETSQVFIPNEEVRLAFRGALEMCSWPEAIKPYQRSQKFIKAIHAEDSATVARMVEETHQYMTSVLSYNNENALACVISVLCFYAENLYHVIREFPTGKGFADIVLLPKKGIQNPAIVIELKFNKDVKAAI
;
A
#
# COMPACT_ATOMS: atom_id res chain seq x y z
N ILE A 1 -0.25 -28.07 14.73
CA ILE A 1 0.22 -28.90 13.61
C ILE A 1 0.12 -30.37 13.96
N HIS A 2 0.59 -30.84 15.13
CA HIS A 2 0.47 -32.26 15.53
C HIS A 2 -0.99 -32.73 15.51
N PHE A 3 -1.92 -31.96 16.06
CA PHE A 3 -3.35 -32.26 16.03
C PHE A 3 -3.87 -32.44 14.59
N LEU A 4 -3.59 -31.50 13.69
CA LEU A 4 -4.00 -31.59 12.29
C LEU A 4 -3.35 -32.80 11.57
N ARG A 5 -2.08 -33.06 11.86
CA ARG A 5 -1.42 -34.25 11.34
C ARG A 5 -2.09 -35.52 11.82
N ASP A 6 -2.32 -35.64 13.10
CA ASP A 6 -2.87 -36.84 13.71
C ASP A 6 -4.34 -37.04 13.28
N MET A 7 -5.06 -35.95 13.00
CA MET A 7 -6.42 -35.97 12.47
C MET A 7 -6.49 -36.38 10.98
N PHE A 8 -5.56 -35.89 10.13
CA PHE A 8 -5.68 -36.04 8.68
C PHE A 8 -4.65 -36.99 8.04
N LYS A 9 -3.76 -37.65 8.82
CA LYS A 9 -2.81 -38.65 8.36
C LYS A 9 -3.10 -40.05 8.88
N GLN A 10 -4.35 -40.34 9.28
CA GLN A 10 -4.77 -41.69 9.62
C GLN A 10 -5.00 -42.49 8.35
N GLU A 11 -4.75 -43.81 8.40
CA GLU A 11 -4.86 -44.69 7.23
C GLU A 11 -6.29 -44.76 6.65
N ASP A 12 -7.31 -44.57 7.49
CA ASP A 12 -8.73 -44.69 7.10
C ASP A 12 -9.40 -43.33 6.89
N ILE A 13 -8.67 -42.21 6.85
CA ILE A 13 -9.26 -40.88 6.76
C ILE A 13 -10.03 -40.67 5.44
N ASP A 14 -9.53 -41.25 4.35
CA ASP A 14 -10.12 -41.15 3.01
C ASP A 14 -11.48 -41.79 2.91
N GLU A 15 -11.80 -42.76 3.80
CA GLU A 15 -13.14 -43.39 3.87
C GLU A 15 -14.17 -42.48 4.56
N SER A 16 -13.70 -41.57 5.42
CA SER A 16 -14.56 -40.74 6.28
C SER A 16 -14.62 -39.26 5.87
N VAL A 17 -13.60 -38.76 5.17
CA VAL A 17 -13.46 -37.33 4.84
C VAL A 17 -13.19 -37.12 3.36
N ALA A 18 -14.24 -36.68 2.64
CA ALA A 18 -14.14 -36.43 1.20
C ALA A 18 -13.37 -35.16 0.81
N LEU A 19 -13.40 -34.13 1.65
CA LEU A 19 -12.73 -32.83 1.41
C LEU A 19 -12.48 -32.11 2.72
N VAL A 20 -11.31 -31.47 2.82
CA VAL A 20 -10.99 -30.54 3.92
C VAL A 20 -10.64 -29.19 3.32
N TYR A 21 -11.33 -28.16 3.77
CA TYR A 21 -11.04 -26.76 3.43
C TYR A 21 -10.69 -25.98 4.71
N MET A 22 -9.46 -25.45 4.74
CA MET A 22 -8.98 -24.67 5.86
C MET A 22 -8.67 -23.24 5.40
N THR A 23 -9.08 -22.28 6.19
CA THR A 23 -8.76 -20.86 5.99
C THR A 23 -8.03 -20.30 7.19
N GLY A 24 -7.19 -19.30 6.96
CA GLY A 24 -6.47 -18.56 8.00
C GLY A 24 -5.87 -17.29 7.41
N ILE A 25 -5.52 -16.35 8.27
CA ILE A 25 -4.90 -15.09 7.86
C ILE A 25 -3.48 -15.33 7.32
N LEU A 26 -2.75 -16.25 7.93
CA LEU A 26 -1.39 -16.62 7.53
C LEU A 26 -1.32 -18.12 7.26
N PRO A 27 -0.38 -18.55 6.39
CA PRO A 27 -0.09 -19.96 6.20
C PRO A 27 0.18 -20.68 7.53
N VAL A 28 -0.16 -21.96 7.62
CA VAL A 28 0.08 -22.75 8.83
C VAL A 28 1.57 -22.87 9.08
N LYS A 29 2.02 -22.54 10.30
CA LYS A 29 3.45 -22.59 10.68
C LYS A 29 4.06 -23.98 10.43
N LYS A 30 5.13 -24.03 9.62
CA LYS A 30 5.87 -25.27 9.34
C LYS A 30 6.95 -25.46 10.42
N TYR A 31 6.60 -26.08 11.53
CA TYR A 31 7.59 -26.46 12.56
C TYR A 31 8.44 -27.65 12.09
N LYS A 32 9.74 -27.45 11.87
CA LYS A 32 10.85 -28.43 11.68
C LYS A 32 10.57 -29.75 10.90
N THR A 33 9.33 -30.06 10.55
CA THR A 33 8.92 -31.23 9.81
C THR A 33 8.11 -30.80 8.59
N GLN A 34 8.79 -30.53 7.49
CA GLN A 34 8.18 -30.17 6.20
C GLN A 34 7.17 -31.22 5.66
N SER A 35 7.15 -32.40 6.28
CA SER A 35 6.31 -33.53 5.82
C SER A 35 5.00 -33.72 6.60
N SER A 36 4.67 -32.87 7.58
CA SER A 36 3.53 -33.15 8.46
C SER A 36 2.15 -32.85 7.86
N LEU A 37 2.05 -31.95 6.87
CA LEU A 37 0.81 -31.57 6.21
C LEU A 37 0.94 -31.50 4.67
N ASN A 38 1.70 -32.39 4.06
CA ASN A 38 1.96 -32.40 2.62
C ASN A 38 0.76 -32.82 1.76
N GLN A 39 -0.31 -33.34 2.37
CA GLN A 39 -1.56 -33.69 1.70
C GLN A 39 -2.44 -32.46 1.38
N PHE A 40 -2.16 -31.29 2.00
CA PHE A 40 -2.88 -30.06 1.70
C PHE A 40 -2.22 -29.28 0.57
N ARG A 41 -3.03 -28.81 -0.37
CA ARG A 41 -2.61 -27.79 -1.33
C ARG A 41 -2.78 -26.42 -0.68
N GLU A 42 -1.69 -25.67 -0.59
CA GLU A 42 -1.66 -24.34 0.02
C GLU A 42 -1.88 -23.27 -1.06
N PHE A 43 -2.76 -22.32 -0.77
CA PHE A 43 -3.00 -21.11 -1.54
C PHE A 43 -2.75 -19.91 -0.61
N SER A 44 -2.17 -18.85 -1.13
CA SER A 44 -1.89 -17.64 -0.35
C SER A 44 -2.18 -16.38 -1.17
N MET A 45 -2.18 -15.22 -0.55
CA MET A 45 -2.32 -13.94 -1.26
C MET A 45 -1.22 -13.71 -2.30
N LEU A 46 0.00 -14.20 -2.04
CA LEU A 46 1.11 -14.11 -3.00
C LEU A 46 1.01 -15.15 -4.12
N ARG A 47 0.25 -16.23 -3.91
CA ARG A 47 0.14 -17.35 -4.83
C ARG A 47 -1.24 -17.99 -4.78
N PRO A 48 -2.29 -17.28 -5.24
CA PRO A 48 -3.67 -17.74 -5.17
C PRO A 48 -4.01 -18.84 -6.20
N LEU A 49 -3.21 -19.00 -7.26
CA LEU A 49 -3.38 -20.03 -8.29
C LEU A 49 -4.81 -20.06 -8.84
N LEU A 50 -5.49 -21.23 -8.73
CA LEU A 50 -6.86 -21.42 -9.22
C LEU A 50 -7.92 -20.57 -8.48
N LEU A 51 -7.58 -20.03 -7.31
CA LEU A 51 -8.49 -19.24 -6.48
C LEU A 51 -8.42 -17.73 -6.73
N GLU A 52 -7.57 -17.26 -7.64
CA GLU A 52 -7.34 -15.84 -7.90
C GLU A 52 -8.63 -15.02 -8.12
N LYS A 53 -9.61 -15.59 -8.81
CA LYS A 53 -10.91 -14.94 -9.11
C LYS A 53 -11.90 -14.94 -7.94
N TYR A 54 -11.54 -15.55 -6.81
CA TYR A 54 -12.44 -15.76 -5.67
C TYR A 54 -11.93 -15.13 -4.36
N VAL A 55 -10.78 -14.47 -4.42
CA VAL A 55 -10.17 -13.86 -3.21
C VAL A 55 -10.56 -12.39 -2.99
N GLY A 56 -11.28 -11.78 -3.93
CA GLY A 56 -11.77 -10.40 -3.87
C GLY A 56 -12.88 -10.18 -4.88
N PHE A 57 -13.41 -8.95 -4.96
CA PHE A 57 -14.30 -8.54 -6.04
C PHE A 57 -13.49 -8.24 -7.31
N LEU A 58 -13.95 -8.75 -8.44
CA LEU A 58 -13.41 -8.40 -9.75
C LEU A 58 -13.88 -7.01 -10.19
N PRO A 59 -13.15 -6.31 -11.09
CA PRO A 59 -13.56 -4.99 -11.58
C PRO A 59 -14.99 -4.94 -12.13
N ALA A 60 -15.38 -5.93 -12.93
CA ALA A 60 -16.73 -6.01 -13.50
C ALA A 60 -17.83 -6.17 -12.43
N GLU A 61 -17.53 -6.84 -11.32
CA GLU A 61 -18.47 -6.98 -10.20
C GLU A 61 -18.61 -5.64 -9.44
N VAL A 62 -17.51 -4.93 -9.23
CA VAL A 62 -17.53 -3.59 -8.60
C VAL A 62 -18.24 -2.58 -9.50
N ASP A 63 -18.02 -2.62 -10.81
CA ASP A 63 -18.74 -1.78 -11.78
C ASP A 63 -20.27 -1.99 -11.69
N ALA A 64 -20.71 -3.23 -11.63
CA ALA A 64 -22.14 -3.55 -11.48
C ALA A 64 -22.69 -3.09 -10.13
N LEU A 65 -21.89 -3.18 -9.06
CA LEU A 65 -22.27 -2.67 -7.75
C LEU A 65 -22.35 -1.12 -7.75
N CYS A 66 -21.39 -0.44 -8.34
CA CYS A 66 -21.40 1.03 -8.46
C CYS A 66 -22.63 1.49 -9.24
N GLU A 67 -22.99 0.84 -10.34
CA GLU A 67 -24.23 1.15 -11.09
C GLU A 67 -25.48 0.94 -10.22
N LYS A 68 -25.57 -0.20 -9.54
CA LYS A 68 -26.70 -0.55 -8.68
C LYS A 68 -26.90 0.43 -7.52
N PHE A 69 -25.81 0.91 -6.92
CA PHE A 69 -25.83 1.77 -5.74
C PHE A 69 -25.65 3.28 -6.06
N GLU A 70 -25.55 3.62 -7.36
CA GLU A 70 -25.35 4.99 -7.86
C GLU A 70 -24.07 5.63 -7.28
N MET A 71 -22.95 4.90 -7.32
CA MET A 71 -21.65 5.32 -6.79
C MET A 71 -20.61 5.47 -7.92
N ASP A 72 -19.62 6.32 -7.72
CA ASP A 72 -18.57 6.59 -8.71
C ASP A 72 -17.55 5.44 -8.79
N ARG A 73 -17.34 4.89 -9.99
CA ARG A 73 -16.41 3.77 -10.25
C ARG A 73 -14.95 4.16 -10.08
N THR A 74 -14.61 5.37 -10.48
CA THR A 74 -13.22 5.85 -10.40
C THR A 74 -12.81 6.01 -8.95
N GLU A 75 -13.72 6.53 -8.12
CA GLU A 75 -13.50 6.66 -6.68
C GLU A 75 -13.41 5.27 -6.01
N ALA A 76 -14.28 4.32 -6.41
CA ALA A 76 -14.20 2.93 -5.93
C ALA A 76 -12.84 2.29 -6.22
N ALA A 77 -12.32 2.47 -7.44
CA ALA A 77 -11.01 1.97 -7.83
C ALA A 77 -9.89 2.61 -7.00
N GLN A 78 -9.91 3.93 -6.85
CA GLN A 78 -8.92 4.66 -6.05
C GLN A 78 -8.87 4.17 -4.60
N TRP A 79 -10.03 3.86 -4.02
CA TRP A 79 -10.13 3.47 -2.61
C TRP A 79 -9.81 2.01 -2.33
N TYR A 80 -10.14 1.06 -3.23
CA TYR A 80 -10.17 -0.36 -2.84
C TYR A 80 -9.53 -1.32 -3.84
N ASP A 81 -9.11 -0.84 -5.01
CA ASP A 81 -8.44 -1.65 -6.03
C ASP A 81 -6.93 -1.81 -5.73
N GLY A 82 -6.19 -2.44 -6.63
CA GLY A 82 -4.73 -2.45 -6.68
C GLY A 82 -4.07 -3.71 -6.16
N TYR A 83 -4.82 -4.72 -5.73
CA TYR A 83 -4.24 -6.02 -5.41
C TYR A 83 -4.02 -6.80 -6.71
N MET A 84 -2.77 -6.76 -7.20
CA MET A 84 -2.36 -7.46 -8.41
C MET A 84 -2.27 -8.96 -8.15
N LEU A 85 -2.83 -9.74 -9.06
CA LEU A 85 -2.77 -11.19 -9.06
C LEU A 85 -2.12 -11.65 -10.36
N PRO A 86 -1.61 -12.90 -10.44
CA PRO A 86 -1.10 -13.46 -11.69
C PRO A 86 -2.09 -13.29 -12.85
N HIS A 87 -1.57 -13.30 -14.09
CA HIS A 87 -2.37 -13.18 -15.32
C HIS A 87 -3.13 -11.85 -15.49
N GLU A 88 -2.53 -10.73 -14.99
CA GLU A 88 -3.10 -9.38 -15.10
C GLU A 88 -4.48 -9.20 -14.42
N HIS A 89 -4.87 -10.14 -13.57
CA HIS A 89 -6.06 -9.95 -12.74
C HIS A 89 -5.76 -9.02 -11.58
N HIS A 90 -6.69 -8.14 -11.27
CA HIS A 90 -6.66 -7.37 -10.06
C HIS A 90 -7.99 -7.48 -9.33
N VAL A 91 -7.95 -7.33 -8.02
CA VAL A 91 -9.13 -7.49 -7.17
C VAL A 91 -9.24 -6.35 -6.17
N TYR A 92 -10.47 -6.09 -5.78
CA TYR A 92 -10.83 -5.11 -4.76
C TYR A 92 -11.02 -5.81 -3.42
N ASN A 93 -10.73 -5.09 -2.32
CA ASN A 93 -10.99 -5.58 -0.98
C ASN A 93 -12.50 -5.80 -0.75
N PRO A 94 -12.96 -7.05 -0.49
CA PRO A 94 -14.38 -7.34 -0.39
C PRO A 94 -15.07 -6.67 0.80
N CYS A 95 -14.38 -6.57 1.92
CA CYS A 95 -14.92 -5.94 3.13
C CYS A 95 -15.20 -4.47 2.88
N SER A 96 -14.23 -3.75 2.32
CA SER A 96 -14.32 -2.31 2.09
C SER A 96 -15.34 -1.96 1.01
N VAL A 97 -15.39 -2.72 -0.08
CA VAL A 97 -16.42 -2.57 -1.12
C VAL A 97 -17.82 -2.78 -0.54
N ALA A 98 -18.04 -3.86 0.22
CA ALA A 98 -19.35 -4.15 0.81
C ALA A 98 -19.80 -3.05 1.78
N GLN A 99 -18.89 -2.52 2.59
CA GLN A 99 -19.18 -1.43 3.52
C GLN A 99 -19.48 -0.12 2.78
N ALA A 100 -18.66 0.23 1.77
CA ALA A 100 -18.88 1.43 0.96
C ALA A 100 -20.26 1.42 0.29
N MET A 101 -20.64 0.29 -0.32
CA MET A 101 -21.97 0.13 -0.94
C MET A 101 -23.09 0.21 0.09
N THR A 102 -22.90 -0.36 1.28
CA THR A 102 -23.89 -0.32 2.36
C THR A 102 -24.13 1.09 2.87
N TYR A 103 -23.05 1.86 3.08
CA TYR A 103 -23.15 3.22 3.61
C TYR A 103 -23.23 4.30 2.53
N ARG A 104 -23.14 3.92 1.25
CA ARG A 104 -23.08 4.84 0.10
C ARG A 104 -22.02 5.94 0.28
N SER A 105 -20.85 5.54 0.77
CA SER A 105 -19.75 6.44 1.08
C SER A 105 -18.42 5.72 0.94
N TYR A 106 -17.45 6.37 0.33
CA TYR A 106 -16.08 5.88 0.30
C TYR A 106 -15.32 6.29 1.57
N GLY A 107 -14.43 5.45 2.03
CA GLY A 107 -13.65 5.69 3.23
C GLY A 107 -12.89 4.45 3.69
N SER A 108 -12.17 4.58 4.81
CA SER A 108 -11.42 3.48 5.40
C SER A 108 -12.32 2.63 6.27
N TYR A 109 -12.50 1.38 5.90
CA TYR A 109 -13.35 0.40 6.58
C TYR A 109 -12.55 -0.79 7.13
N TRP A 110 -11.66 -1.37 6.32
CA TRP A 110 -10.93 -2.57 6.67
C TRP A 110 -9.75 -2.30 7.61
N THR A 111 -9.05 -1.19 7.43
CA THR A 111 -7.81 -0.88 8.17
C THR A 111 -8.03 -0.48 9.63
N LYS A 112 -9.27 -0.39 10.09
CA LYS A 112 -9.63 -0.11 11.50
C LYS A 112 -9.67 -1.38 12.37
N THR A 113 -9.13 -2.50 11.91
CA THR A 113 -9.09 -3.77 12.62
C THR A 113 -7.82 -3.93 13.46
N ASP A 114 -7.78 -4.91 14.38
CA ASP A 114 -6.67 -5.18 15.31
C ASP A 114 -5.29 -5.40 14.64
N THR A 115 -5.27 -5.67 13.33
CA THR A 115 -4.03 -5.81 12.54
C THR A 115 -3.23 -4.51 12.41
N PHE A 116 -3.85 -3.35 12.68
CA PHE A 116 -3.18 -2.04 12.62
C PHE A 116 -2.07 -1.91 13.70
N GLU A 117 -2.27 -2.45 14.89
CA GLU A 117 -1.25 -2.44 15.94
C GLU A 117 0.00 -3.21 15.52
N SER A 118 -0.19 -4.33 14.83
CA SER A 118 0.92 -5.12 14.28
C SER A 118 1.71 -4.34 13.22
N LEU A 119 1.04 -3.53 12.40
CA LEU A 119 1.69 -2.65 11.43
C LEU A 119 2.61 -1.64 12.12
N LEU A 120 2.14 -1.03 13.20
CA LEU A 120 2.93 -0.10 14.01
C LEU A 120 4.20 -0.75 14.54
N ASP A 121 4.10 -1.97 15.09
CA ASP A 121 5.23 -2.71 15.63
C ASP A 121 6.28 -3.00 14.55
N TYR A 122 5.86 -3.37 13.34
CA TYR A 122 6.79 -3.65 12.24
C TYR A 122 7.51 -2.39 11.73
N ILE A 123 6.81 -1.27 11.64
CA ILE A 123 7.39 0.01 11.26
C ILE A 123 8.31 0.54 12.37
N ASN A 124 7.91 0.42 13.63
CA ASN A 124 8.69 0.89 14.78
C ASN A 124 10.01 0.15 14.95
N ASN A 125 10.10 -1.11 14.55
CA ASN A 125 11.35 -1.87 14.62
C ASN A 125 12.38 -1.49 13.55
N ASP A 126 11.98 -0.75 12.51
CA ASP A 126 12.81 -0.24 11.39
C ASP A 126 13.92 -1.20 10.93
N LEU A 127 13.54 -2.46 10.71
CA LEU A 127 14.45 -3.49 10.26
C LEU A 127 14.98 -3.15 8.85
N ASP A 128 16.26 -2.94 8.71
CA ASP A 128 16.95 -2.73 7.43
C ASP A 128 16.34 -1.57 6.58
N GLY A 129 15.83 -0.51 7.22
CA GLY A 129 15.27 0.65 6.55
C GLY A 129 13.82 0.49 6.09
N VAL A 130 13.03 -0.35 6.76
CA VAL A 130 11.57 -0.52 6.50
C VAL A 130 10.86 0.83 6.48
N TYR A 131 11.21 1.73 7.40
CA TYR A 131 10.62 3.06 7.47
C TYR A 131 10.79 3.87 6.17
N GLN A 132 12.02 3.89 5.62
CA GLN A 132 12.32 4.63 4.38
C GLN A 132 11.57 4.05 3.19
N ASP A 133 11.52 2.74 3.09
CA ASP A 133 10.81 2.05 2.03
C ASP A 133 9.29 2.28 2.12
N VAL A 134 8.71 2.29 3.34
CA VAL A 134 7.30 2.65 3.55
C VAL A 134 7.03 4.09 3.10
N MET A 135 7.92 5.04 3.44
CA MET A 135 7.79 6.42 2.97
C MET A 135 7.84 6.53 1.45
N SER A 136 8.74 5.77 0.80
CA SER A 136 8.82 5.71 -0.66
C SER A 136 7.55 5.10 -1.27
N MET A 137 6.99 4.05 -0.67
CA MET A 137 5.73 3.45 -1.12
C MET A 137 4.52 4.37 -0.93
N ILE A 138 4.47 5.17 0.13
CA ILE A 138 3.46 6.24 0.28
C ILE A 138 3.59 7.26 -0.85
N GLY A 139 4.81 7.54 -1.31
CA GLY A 139 5.09 8.39 -2.48
C GLY A 139 4.73 7.74 -3.83
N GLY A 140 4.36 6.46 -3.84
CA GLY A 140 3.96 5.71 -5.03
C GLY A 140 5.07 4.85 -5.65
N GLU A 141 6.21 4.69 -4.97
CA GLU A 141 7.29 3.79 -5.40
C GLU A 141 6.95 2.32 -5.14
N ARG A 142 7.63 1.43 -5.88
CA ARG A 142 7.57 -0.02 -5.69
C ARG A 142 8.91 -0.51 -5.16
N ILE A 143 8.88 -1.42 -4.19
CA ILE A 143 10.08 -1.91 -3.49
C ILE A 143 10.30 -3.38 -3.84
N GLY A 144 11.50 -3.70 -4.36
CA GLY A 144 11.89 -5.08 -4.64
C GLY A 144 12.06 -5.89 -3.36
N ILE A 145 11.49 -7.10 -3.32
CA ILE A 145 11.63 -8.04 -2.20
C ILE A 145 11.93 -9.46 -2.66
N ASP A 146 12.56 -10.24 -1.79
CA ASP A 146 12.69 -11.68 -1.93
C ASP A 146 11.72 -12.40 -0.98
N THR A 147 10.68 -13.01 -1.55
CA THR A 147 9.67 -13.75 -0.80
C THR A 147 10.08 -15.17 -0.44
N ASN A 148 11.14 -15.71 -1.08
CA ASN A 148 11.58 -17.11 -0.89
C ASN A 148 12.15 -17.36 0.50
N ALA A 149 12.74 -16.34 1.12
CA ALA A 149 13.30 -16.43 2.46
C ALA A 149 12.27 -16.34 3.58
N TYR A 150 11.01 -16.07 3.25
CA TYR A 150 9.95 -15.92 4.25
C TYR A 150 9.59 -17.28 4.87
N ASP A 151 9.78 -17.37 6.17
CA ASP A 151 9.36 -18.51 6.99
C ASP A 151 8.40 -18.05 8.07
N ASN A 152 7.16 -18.52 8.01
CA ASN A 152 6.12 -18.23 8.99
C ASN A 152 6.36 -18.87 10.37
N SER A 153 7.56 -19.44 10.61
CA SER A 153 7.92 -19.99 11.92
C SER A 153 8.23 -18.93 12.98
N PHE A 154 8.44 -17.67 12.56
CA PHE A 154 8.82 -16.58 13.45
C PHE A 154 7.62 -15.78 13.93
N THR A 155 7.69 -15.36 15.20
CA THR A 155 6.70 -14.47 15.82
C THR A 155 6.87 -13.02 15.37
N LEU A 156 8.11 -12.64 14.99
CA LEU A 156 8.45 -11.30 14.51
C LEU A 156 9.31 -11.40 13.24
N PRO A 157 9.16 -10.50 12.27
CA PRO A 157 10.05 -10.40 11.12
C PRO A 157 11.50 -10.24 11.56
N LYS A 158 12.44 -10.86 10.83
CA LYS A 158 13.87 -10.79 11.12
C LYS A 158 14.61 -9.77 10.25
N ASN A 159 14.05 -9.42 9.12
CA ASN A 159 14.61 -8.49 8.16
C ASN A 159 13.48 -7.85 7.34
N LYS A 160 13.82 -6.91 6.49
CA LYS A 160 12.90 -6.16 5.63
C LYS A 160 12.06 -7.07 4.72
N ASN A 161 12.69 -8.07 4.07
CA ASN A 161 11.97 -8.99 3.19
C ASN A 161 10.89 -9.77 3.94
N HIS A 162 11.19 -10.25 5.16
CA HIS A 162 10.20 -10.92 6.01
C HIS A 162 9.05 -9.98 6.40
N CYS A 163 9.37 -8.72 6.74
CA CYS A 163 8.37 -7.73 7.10
C CYS A 163 7.41 -7.47 5.93
N PHE A 164 7.93 -7.15 4.76
CA PHE A 164 7.10 -6.83 3.60
C PHE A 164 6.35 -8.04 3.04
N THR A 165 6.95 -9.23 3.08
CA THR A 165 6.24 -10.46 2.71
C THR A 165 5.07 -10.73 3.65
N LEU A 166 5.26 -10.53 4.96
CA LEU A 166 4.17 -10.65 5.94
C LEU A 166 3.07 -9.62 5.67
N LEU A 167 3.43 -8.35 5.43
CA LEU A 167 2.46 -7.29 5.12
C LEU A 167 1.68 -7.57 3.83
N ALA A 168 2.32 -8.21 2.83
CA ALA A 168 1.63 -8.66 1.62
C ALA A 168 0.66 -9.82 1.91
N HIS A 169 1.04 -10.78 2.75
CA HIS A 169 0.13 -11.87 3.14
C HIS A 169 -1.12 -11.39 3.88
N ILE A 170 -0.97 -10.37 4.75
CA ILE A 170 -2.11 -9.83 5.52
C ILE A 170 -2.83 -8.69 4.81
N GLY A 171 -2.46 -8.37 3.56
CA GLY A 171 -3.18 -7.44 2.68
C GLY A 171 -2.83 -5.96 2.86
N TYR A 172 -1.79 -5.60 3.63
CA TYR A 172 -1.31 -4.20 3.70
C TYR A 172 -0.45 -3.81 2.50
N LEU A 173 0.13 -4.76 1.80
CA LEU A 173 0.86 -4.50 0.56
C LEU A 173 0.29 -5.38 -0.55
N ALA A 174 0.29 -4.86 -1.76
CA ALA A 174 0.16 -5.66 -2.97
C ALA A 174 1.53 -6.19 -3.36
N TYR A 175 1.56 -7.33 -4.02
CA TYR A 175 2.77 -7.96 -4.54
C TYR A 175 2.60 -8.22 -6.03
N ASP A 176 3.58 -7.81 -6.80
CA ASP A 176 3.68 -8.07 -8.22
C ASP A 176 4.71 -9.19 -8.42
N GLU A 177 4.23 -10.38 -8.82
CA GLU A 177 5.08 -11.57 -8.99
C GLU A 177 6.07 -11.41 -10.16
N GLU A 178 5.68 -10.69 -11.23
CA GLU A 178 6.53 -10.51 -12.41
C GLU A 178 7.75 -9.65 -12.13
N THR A 179 7.56 -8.57 -11.35
CA THR A 179 8.63 -7.65 -10.99
C THR A 179 9.26 -7.96 -9.64
N SER A 180 8.70 -8.90 -8.86
CA SER A 180 9.09 -9.20 -7.48
C SER A 180 9.08 -7.96 -6.59
N GLN A 181 8.06 -7.12 -6.74
CA GLN A 181 7.94 -5.85 -6.03
C GLN A 181 6.67 -5.80 -5.18
N VAL A 182 6.77 -5.11 -4.04
CA VAL A 182 5.61 -4.72 -3.23
C VAL A 182 5.34 -3.23 -3.34
N PHE A 183 4.08 -2.86 -3.12
CA PHE A 183 3.62 -1.47 -3.14
C PHE A 183 2.32 -1.33 -2.35
N ILE A 184 1.97 -0.09 -2.01
CA ILE A 184 0.69 0.23 -1.37
C ILE A 184 -0.41 0.19 -2.44
N PRO A 185 -1.44 -0.68 -2.31
CA PRO A 185 -2.39 -0.94 -3.39
C PRO A 185 -3.35 0.23 -3.65
N ASN A 186 -3.78 0.93 -2.61
CA ASN A 186 -4.89 1.88 -2.71
C ASN A 186 -4.90 2.94 -1.61
N GLU A 187 -5.84 3.86 -1.69
CA GLU A 187 -5.98 4.98 -0.76
C GLU A 187 -6.30 4.54 0.67
N GLU A 188 -7.16 3.54 0.85
CA GLU A 188 -7.50 3.03 2.18
C GLU A 188 -6.25 2.57 2.94
N VAL A 189 -5.41 1.77 2.29
CA VAL A 189 -4.16 1.26 2.87
C VAL A 189 -3.13 2.36 3.02
N ARG A 190 -3.06 3.29 2.08
CA ARG A 190 -2.17 4.45 2.17
C ARG A 190 -2.46 5.31 3.39
N LEU A 191 -3.74 5.53 3.70
CA LEU A 191 -4.16 6.23 4.92
C LEU A 191 -3.79 5.46 6.20
N ALA A 192 -3.85 4.12 6.17
CA ALA A 192 -3.41 3.31 7.31
C ALA A 192 -1.91 3.46 7.58
N PHE A 193 -1.07 3.38 6.54
CA PHE A 193 0.37 3.61 6.70
C PHE A 193 0.68 5.03 7.20
N ARG A 194 -0.03 6.04 6.71
CA ARG A 194 0.10 7.42 7.22
C ARG A 194 -0.23 7.51 8.71
N GLY A 195 -1.39 6.99 9.10
CA GLY A 195 -1.80 6.96 10.51
C GLY A 195 -0.78 6.23 11.39
N ALA A 196 -0.22 5.11 10.90
CA ALA A 196 0.83 4.38 11.59
C ALA A 196 2.09 5.23 11.79
N LEU A 197 2.54 5.93 10.75
CA LEU A 197 3.71 6.82 10.85
C LEU A 197 3.47 8.01 11.80
N GLU A 198 2.27 8.57 11.83
CA GLU A 198 1.90 9.65 12.75
C GLU A 198 1.90 9.19 14.22
N MET A 199 1.57 7.93 14.48
CA MET A 199 1.55 7.32 15.83
C MET A 199 2.92 6.78 16.27
N CYS A 200 3.88 6.63 15.34
CA CYS A 200 5.22 6.17 15.68
C CYS A 200 5.91 7.15 16.64
N SER A 201 6.40 6.64 17.76
CA SER A 201 7.09 7.42 18.80
C SER A 201 8.53 7.81 18.43
N TRP A 202 8.95 7.57 17.21
CA TRP A 202 10.32 7.79 16.76
C TRP A 202 10.59 9.26 16.41
N PRO A 203 11.67 9.86 16.94
CA PRO A 203 12.10 11.20 16.55
C PRO A 203 12.35 11.33 15.04
N GLU A 204 12.81 10.26 14.40
CA GLU A 204 13.05 10.19 12.95
C GLU A 204 11.76 10.17 12.13
N ALA A 205 10.68 9.57 12.64
CA ALA A 205 9.37 9.53 11.99
C ALA A 205 8.65 10.90 12.04
N ILE A 206 8.87 11.66 13.11
CA ILE A 206 8.28 13.00 13.27
C ILE A 206 8.91 14.02 12.31
N LYS A 207 10.19 13.86 11.98
CA LYS A 207 10.92 14.79 11.10
C LYS A 207 10.30 14.93 9.70
N PRO A 208 9.97 13.87 8.97
CA PRO A 208 9.30 13.97 7.66
C PRO A 208 7.95 14.67 7.72
N TYR A 209 7.14 14.38 8.74
CA TYR A 209 5.86 15.06 8.94
C TYR A 209 6.03 16.56 9.20
N GLN A 210 6.93 16.93 10.11
CA GLN A 210 7.26 18.33 10.37
C GLN A 210 7.88 19.02 9.14
N ARG A 211 8.70 18.28 8.38
CA ARG A 211 9.29 18.75 7.12
C ARG A 211 8.19 19.03 6.10
N SER A 212 7.25 18.11 5.91
CA SER A 212 6.11 18.29 5.03
C SER A 212 5.22 19.47 5.45
N GLN A 213 4.97 19.63 6.75
CA GLN A 213 4.23 20.80 7.25
C GLN A 213 4.95 22.14 6.92
N LYS A 214 6.28 22.19 7.09
CA LYS A 214 7.09 23.36 6.72
C LYS A 214 7.05 23.60 5.21
N PHE A 215 7.08 22.54 4.40
CA PHE A 215 7.01 22.63 2.95
C PHE A 215 5.70 23.28 2.49
N ILE A 216 4.56 22.81 2.99
CA ILE A 216 3.25 23.39 2.65
C ILE A 216 3.15 24.86 3.13
N LYS A 217 3.68 25.17 4.32
CA LYS A 217 3.75 26.58 4.80
C LYS A 217 4.62 27.45 3.89
N ALA A 218 5.74 26.94 3.41
CA ALA A 218 6.62 27.66 2.48
C ALA A 218 5.93 27.91 1.13
N ILE A 219 5.17 26.93 0.60
CA ILE A 219 4.37 27.13 -0.62
C ILE A 219 3.31 28.22 -0.41
N HIS A 220 2.57 28.20 0.70
CA HIS A 220 1.57 29.24 1.00
C HIS A 220 2.18 30.63 1.20
N ALA A 221 3.42 30.69 1.67
CA ALA A 221 4.16 31.93 1.84
C ALA A 221 4.91 32.39 0.58
N GLU A 222 4.78 31.64 -0.54
CA GLU A 222 5.50 31.86 -1.80
C GLU A 222 7.04 31.92 -1.63
N ASP A 223 7.57 31.24 -0.58
CA ASP A 223 9.00 31.13 -0.29
C ASP A 223 9.66 30.06 -1.18
N SER A 224 9.95 30.48 -2.41
CA SER A 224 10.56 29.60 -3.42
C SER A 224 11.95 29.08 -3.02
N ALA A 225 12.72 29.86 -2.23
CA ALA A 225 14.06 29.46 -1.79
C ALA A 225 13.97 28.30 -0.77
N THR A 226 13.05 28.39 0.18
CA THR A 226 12.80 27.31 1.15
C THR A 226 12.23 26.07 0.45
N VAL A 227 11.29 26.22 -0.48
CA VAL A 227 10.72 25.11 -1.27
C VAL A 227 11.84 24.39 -2.02
N ALA A 228 12.67 25.11 -2.80
CA ALA A 228 13.76 24.53 -3.57
C ALA A 228 14.77 23.78 -2.69
N ARG A 229 15.21 24.39 -1.59
CA ARG A 229 16.13 23.77 -0.64
C ARG A 229 15.53 22.48 -0.03
N MET A 230 14.26 22.48 0.34
CA MET A 230 13.61 21.32 0.93
C MET A 230 13.46 20.17 -0.08
N VAL A 231 13.17 20.47 -1.35
CA VAL A 231 13.15 19.48 -2.43
C VAL A 231 14.53 18.86 -2.61
N GLU A 232 15.59 19.69 -2.70
CA GLU A 232 16.95 19.22 -2.87
C GLU A 232 17.43 18.34 -1.70
N GLU A 233 17.22 18.79 -0.45
CA GLU A 233 17.58 18.01 0.75
C GLU A 233 16.83 16.66 0.80
N THR A 234 15.54 16.65 0.43
CA THR A 234 14.75 15.43 0.44
C THR A 234 15.17 14.50 -0.68
N HIS A 235 15.46 15.05 -1.86
CA HIS A 235 15.98 14.29 -3.00
C HIS A 235 17.34 13.64 -2.66
N GLN A 236 18.27 14.35 -2.06
CA GLN A 236 19.57 13.82 -1.63
C GLN A 236 19.40 12.69 -0.60
N TYR A 237 18.47 12.84 0.34
CA TYR A 237 18.17 11.82 1.35
C TYR A 237 17.57 10.55 0.72
N MET A 238 16.71 10.70 -0.28
CA MET A 238 16.02 9.59 -0.97
C MET A 238 16.83 9.00 -2.14
N THR A 239 17.89 9.67 -2.61
CA THR A 239 18.68 9.22 -3.78
C THR A 239 19.38 7.87 -3.56
N SER A 240 19.63 7.47 -2.32
CA SER A 240 20.13 6.14 -2.00
C SER A 240 19.08 5.03 -2.27
N VAL A 241 17.79 5.39 -2.31
CA VAL A 241 16.64 4.51 -2.52
C VAL A 241 16.14 4.59 -3.97
N LEU A 242 16.21 5.78 -4.59
CA LEU A 242 15.76 6.03 -5.96
C LEU A 242 16.93 5.86 -6.94
N SER A 243 16.95 4.75 -7.66
CA SER A 243 18.02 4.41 -8.62
C SER A 243 18.06 5.29 -9.87
N TYR A 244 17.10 6.22 -10.08
CA TYR A 244 17.01 7.04 -11.28
C TYR A 244 16.69 8.50 -10.96
N ASN A 245 17.48 9.41 -11.56
CA ASN A 245 17.22 10.85 -11.62
C ASN A 245 16.30 11.14 -12.83
N ASN A 246 14.99 11.15 -12.63
CA ASN A 246 14.00 11.43 -13.65
C ASN A 246 12.75 12.15 -13.06
N GLU A 247 11.76 12.45 -13.90
CA GLU A 247 10.52 13.12 -13.46
C GLU A 247 9.75 12.28 -12.42
N ASN A 248 9.77 10.94 -12.49
CA ASN A 248 9.12 10.07 -11.53
C ASN A 248 9.79 10.13 -10.13
N ALA A 249 11.13 10.15 -10.09
CA ALA A 249 11.86 10.32 -8.84
C ALA A 249 11.55 11.67 -8.19
N LEU A 250 11.47 12.73 -8.98
CA LEU A 250 11.07 14.05 -8.52
C LEU A 250 9.62 14.06 -8.02
N ALA A 251 8.71 13.39 -8.72
CA ALA A 251 7.31 13.25 -8.31
C ALA A 251 7.19 12.52 -6.96
N CYS A 252 8.00 11.48 -6.72
CA CYS A 252 8.05 10.80 -5.44
C CYS A 252 8.52 11.73 -4.31
N VAL A 253 9.62 12.47 -4.51
CA VAL A 253 10.13 13.46 -3.55
C VAL A 253 9.05 14.49 -3.20
N ILE A 254 8.36 15.04 -4.19
CA ILE A 254 7.28 16.01 -3.97
C ILE A 254 6.10 15.36 -3.26
N SER A 255 5.73 14.12 -3.58
CA SER A 255 4.64 13.39 -2.90
C SER A 255 4.94 13.21 -1.41
N VAL A 256 6.17 12.85 -1.04
CA VAL A 256 6.61 12.77 0.35
C VAL A 256 6.57 14.14 1.04
N LEU A 257 7.00 15.20 0.36
CA LEU A 257 6.92 16.57 0.88
C LEU A 257 5.48 17.08 0.97
N CYS A 258 4.54 16.53 0.20
CA CYS A 258 3.11 16.84 0.28
C CYS A 258 2.35 15.99 1.31
N PHE A 259 3.02 15.12 2.07
CA PHE A 259 2.39 14.23 3.04
C PHE A 259 1.42 14.95 4.01
N TYR A 260 1.83 16.08 4.58
CA TYR A 260 0.98 16.92 5.43
C TYR A 260 -0.17 17.59 4.65
N ALA A 261 0.05 17.86 3.35
CA ALA A 261 -0.96 18.53 2.52
C ALA A 261 -2.29 17.79 2.52
N GLU A 262 -2.27 16.46 2.61
CA GLU A 262 -3.47 15.63 2.61
C GLU A 262 -4.40 15.86 3.82
N ASN A 263 -3.96 16.55 4.86
CA ASN A 263 -4.83 17.02 5.92
C ASN A 263 -5.73 18.20 5.48
N LEU A 264 -5.23 18.99 4.53
CA LEU A 264 -5.86 20.22 4.04
C LEU A 264 -6.41 20.11 2.63
N TYR A 265 -5.87 19.18 1.82
CA TYR A 265 -6.12 19.05 0.40
C TYR A 265 -6.44 17.60 0.01
N HIS A 266 -7.13 17.44 -1.11
CA HIS A 266 -7.08 16.23 -1.92
C HIS A 266 -5.85 16.32 -2.81
N VAL A 267 -4.87 15.44 -2.60
CA VAL A 267 -3.64 15.37 -3.41
C VAL A 267 -3.88 14.40 -4.55
N ILE A 268 -3.86 14.90 -5.78
CA ILE A 268 -4.18 14.12 -6.97
C ILE A 268 -2.97 14.14 -7.89
N ARG A 269 -2.46 12.98 -8.27
CA ARG A 269 -1.41 12.82 -9.27
C ARG A 269 -2.05 12.61 -10.65
N GLU A 270 -1.34 13.08 -11.69
CA GLU A 270 -1.78 12.93 -13.08
C GLU A 270 -3.22 13.44 -13.31
N PHE A 271 -3.50 14.63 -12.79
CA PHE A 271 -4.84 15.21 -12.87
C PHE A 271 -5.18 15.61 -14.32
N PRO A 272 -6.28 15.10 -14.91
CA PRO A 272 -6.64 15.42 -16.30
C PRO A 272 -7.07 16.87 -16.43
N THR A 273 -6.39 17.63 -17.33
CA THR A 273 -6.65 19.06 -17.60
C THR A 273 -7.37 19.32 -18.94
N GLY A 274 -7.85 18.27 -19.59
CA GLY A 274 -8.56 18.37 -20.89
C GLY A 274 -7.63 18.39 -22.12
N LYS A 275 -6.38 18.87 -22.02
CA LYS A 275 -5.36 18.81 -23.08
C LYS A 275 -4.11 18.02 -22.68
N GLY A 276 -4.06 17.51 -21.47
CA GLY A 276 -2.95 16.78 -20.88
C GLY A 276 -3.24 16.44 -19.44
N PHE A 277 -2.17 16.17 -18.69
CA PHE A 277 -2.25 15.88 -17.26
C PHE A 277 -1.35 16.85 -16.51
N ALA A 278 -1.82 17.37 -15.39
CA ALA A 278 -0.99 18.06 -14.41
C ALA A 278 -0.35 17.02 -13.49
N ASP A 279 0.95 17.13 -13.24
CA ASP A 279 1.71 16.11 -12.52
C ASP A 279 1.17 15.90 -11.10
N ILE A 280 0.93 16.98 -10.33
CA ILE A 280 0.32 16.93 -8.99
C ILE A 280 -0.60 18.13 -8.80
N VAL A 281 -1.82 17.88 -8.34
CA VAL A 281 -2.80 18.93 -8.00
C VAL A 281 -3.25 18.77 -6.55
N LEU A 282 -3.24 19.87 -5.80
CA LEU A 282 -3.73 19.97 -4.44
C LEU A 282 -5.05 20.74 -4.44
N LEU A 283 -6.18 20.05 -4.29
CA LEU A 283 -7.50 20.67 -4.22
C LEU A 283 -7.93 20.82 -2.75
N PRO A 284 -8.26 22.03 -2.26
CA PRO A 284 -8.67 22.24 -0.88
C PRO A 284 -9.86 21.36 -0.49
N LYS A 285 -9.79 20.74 0.67
CA LYS A 285 -10.94 20.01 1.24
C LYS A 285 -12.07 20.96 1.60
N LYS A 286 -13.30 20.45 1.62
CA LYS A 286 -14.49 21.23 1.97
C LYS A 286 -14.34 21.93 3.32
N GLY A 287 -14.51 23.25 3.33
CA GLY A 287 -14.35 24.08 4.53
C GLY A 287 -12.93 24.65 4.74
N ILE A 288 -11.95 24.29 3.93
CA ILE A 288 -10.60 24.85 3.96
C ILE A 288 -10.50 26.01 2.96
N GLN A 289 -10.11 27.20 3.44
CA GLN A 289 -9.98 28.41 2.61
C GLN A 289 -8.53 28.59 2.12
N ASN A 290 -7.97 27.55 1.53
CA ASN A 290 -6.64 27.61 0.92
C ASN A 290 -6.78 27.64 -0.61
N PRO A 291 -5.83 28.23 -1.35
CA PRO A 291 -5.82 28.16 -2.81
C PRO A 291 -5.58 26.74 -3.30
N ALA A 292 -6.15 26.39 -4.44
CA ALA A 292 -5.71 25.19 -5.16
C ALA A 292 -4.28 25.39 -5.67
N ILE A 293 -3.47 24.34 -5.64
CA ILE A 293 -2.07 24.37 -6.05
C ILE A 293 -1.87 23.36 -7.18
N VAL A 294 -1.25 23.79 -8.27
CA VAL A 294 -0.83 22.92 -9.38
C VAL A 294 0.70 22.86 -9.36
N ILE A 295 1.26 21.68 -9.37
CA ILE A 295 2.70 21.43 -9.39
C ILE A 295 3.01 20.68 -10.68
N GLU A 296 3.76 21.34 -11.57
CA GLU A 296 4.33 20.77 -12.79
C GLU A 296 5.79 20.41 -12.55
N LEU A 297 6.20 19.23 -12.95
CA LEU A 297 7.55 18.71 -12.76
C LEU A 297 8.26 18.64 -14.09
N LYS A 298 9.46 19.18 -14.17
CA LYS A 298 10.33 19.06 -15.36
C LYS A 298 11.75 18.74 -14.93
N PHE A 299 12.27 17.65 -15.43
CA PHE A 299 13.64 17.22 -15.18
C PHE A 299 14.57 17.78 -16.25
N ASN A 300 15.65 18.45 -15.83
CA ASN A 300 16.65 19.07 -16.72
C ASN A 300 16.07 20.01 -17.80
N LYS A 301 14.95 20.68 -17.51
CA LYS A 301 14.33 21.67 -18.42
C LYS A 301 14.16 23.00 -17.68
N ASP A 302 14.09 24.09 -18.48
CA ASP A 302 13.81 25.44 -17.94
C ASP A 302 12.36 25.55 -17.46
N VAL A 303 12.13 26.38 -16.43
CA VAL A 303 10.80 26.66 -15.86
C VAL A 303 9.79 27.10 -16.92
N LYS A 304 10.25 27.84 -17.95
CA LYS A 304 9.40 28.23 -19.10
C LYS A 304 8.84 27.06 -19.91
N ALA A 305 9.39 25.87 -19.78
CA ALA A 305 8.90 24.67 -20.45
C ALA A 305 7.78 23.96 -19.66
N ALA A 306 7.49 24.43 -18.45
CA ALA A 306 6.45 23.88 -17.57
C ALA A 306 5.15 24.72 -17.58
N ILE A 307 5.19 25.92 -18.15
CA ILE A 307 4.07 26.84 -18.32
C ILE A 307 3.59 26.77 -19.78
#